data_f77f34c6857f61dbe61ca2680738919e
#
_entry.id   f77f34c6857f61dbe61ca2680738919e
#
_cell.length_a   1.000
_cell.length_b   1.000
_cell.length_c   1.000
_cell.angle_alpha   90.00
_cell.angle_beta   90.00
_cell.angle_gamma   90.00
#
_symmetry.space_group_name_H-M   'P 1'
#
loop_
_entity.id
_entity.type
_entity.pdbx_description
1 polymer ?
#
loop_
_entity_poly.entity_id
_entity_poly.type
_entity_poly.pdbx_seq_one_letter_code
_entity_poly.pdbx_strand_id
1 'polypeptide(L)'
;MFTNNTATEQGGAIYYNFRRPMFSNISYTDNSALYGSDIASYPVRIVTNNSMDNYMSQNIEFDNVASGIAYSETVKLLLVDYDNQIMNLVDSNKIKLLPRTAGARMSGIDSNTLKSGEAEFDNLQFIYTPGQPNIQYLASCNLIDNDKVSYLDLPTNDTINVSFRY
;
A
#
# COMPACT_ATOMS: atom_id res chain seq x y z
N MET A 1 23.06 13.95 -14.33
CA MET A 1 23.35 14.13 -12.89
C MET A 1 22.42 15.20 -12.34
N PHE A 2 21.77 14.93 -11.22
CA PHE A 2 20.95 15.90 -10.47
C PHE A 2 21.63 16.15 -9.12
N THR A 3 22.04 17.39 -8.87
CA THR A 3 22.86 17.74 -7.71
C THR A 3 22.38 19.02 -7.06
N ASN A 4 22.26 19.02 -5.73
CA ASN A 4 21.85 20.17 -4.92
C ASN A 4 20.50 20.78 -5.33
N ASN A 5 19.55 19.95 -5.77
CA ASN A 5 18.21 20.43 -6.04
C ASN A 5 17.36 20.36 -4.76
N THR A 6 16.48 21.33 -4.60
CA THR A 6 15.60 21.38 -3.42
C THR A 6 14.16 21.64 -3.85
N ALA A 7 13.24 20.83 -3.35
CA ALA A 7 11.81 21.08 -3.42
C ALA A 7 11.24 21.28 -2.01
N THR A 8 10.22 22.11 -1.89
CA THR A 8 9.58 22.39 -0.60
C THR A 8 8.72 21.23 -0.10
N GLU A 9 8.22 20.40 -1.01
CA GLU A 9 7.30 19.30 -0.66
C GLU A 9 7.81 17.96 -1.18
N GLN A 10 7.88 17.75 -2.49
CA GLN A 10 8.06 16.43 -3.09
C GLN A 10 9.05 16.44 -4.25
N GLY A 11 9.85 15.37 -4.35
CA GLY A 11 10.76 15.15 -5.47
C GLY A 11 11.85 16.20 -5.58
N GLY A 12 12.85 16.16 -4.70
CA GLY A 12 13.92 17.16 -4.66
C GLY A 12 14.62 17.37 -5.99
N ALA A 13 14.83 16.31 -6.76
CA ALA A 13 15.36 16.38 -8.12
C ALA A 13 14.28 16.17 -9.18
N ILE A 14 13.38 15.20 -8.99
CA ILE A 14 12.37 14.85 -9.99
C ILE A 14 11.04 14.52 -9.28
N TYR A 15 9.98 15.15 -9.74
CA TYR A 15 8.62 14.72 -9.46
C TYR A 15 7.94 14.29 -10.77
N TYR A 16 7.36 13.08 -10.81
CA TYR A 16 6.72 12.58 -12.02
C TYR A 16 5.31 12.07 -11.76
N ASN A 17 4.50 12.10 -12.80
CA ASN A 17 3.10 11.72 -12.77
C ASN A 17 2.90 10.32 -13.37
N PHE A 18 2.69 9.31 -12.54
CA PHE A 18 2.37 7.91 -12.84
C PHE A 18 3.37 7.16 -13.73
N ARG A 19 3.88 7.77 -14.80
CA ARG A 19 4.83 7.12 -15.70
C ARG A 19 6.25 7.53 -15.35
N ARG A 20 6.99 6.60 -14.77
CA ARG A 20 8.38 6.83 -14.41
C ARG A 20 9.22 7.16 -15.63
N PRO A 21 9.95 8.27 -15.64
CA PRO A 21 10.87 8.59 -16.72
C PRO A 21 11.97 7.52 -16.81
N MET A 22 12.27 7.06 -18.02
CA MET A 22 13.40 6.15 -18.24
C MET A 22 14.66 6.96 -18.46
N PHE A 23 15.60 6.80 -17.56
CA PHE A 23 16.88 7.45 -17.64
C PHE A 23 18.00 6.41 -17.68
N SER A 24 19.03 6.63 -18.48
CA SER A 24 20.26 5.87 -18.43
C SER A 24 21.35 6.68 -17.75
N ASN A 25 22.10 6.06 -16.84
CA ASN A 25 23.27 6.65 -16.19
C ASN A 25 23.00 7.94 -15.39
N ILE A 26 21.93 7.95 -14.57
CA ILE A 26 21.63 9.06 -13.66
C ILE A 26 22.29 8.83 -12.31
N SER A 27 22.86 9.90 -11.77
CA SER A 27 23.27 10.00 -10.38
C SER A 27 22.53 11.14 -9.68
N TYR A 28 22.18 10.90 -8.43
CA TYR A 28 21.56 11.86 -7.54
C TYR A 28 22.53 12.17 -6.41
N THR A 29 22.70 13.45 -6.06
CA THR A 29 23.61 13.87 -4.99
C THR A 29 23.06 15.12 -4.32
N ASP A 30 22.94 15.09 -3.00
CA ASP A 30 22.58 16.24 -2.15
C ASP A 30 21.25 16.93 -2.57
N ASN A 31 20.28 16.15 -3.08
CA ASN A 31 18.95 16.68 -3.31
C ASN A 31 18.10 16.57 -2.03
N SER A 32 17.11 17.43 -1.86
CA SER A 32 16.26 17.42 -0.68
C SER A 32 14.80 17.78 -0.95
N ALA A 33 13.91 17.11 -0.25
CA ALA A 33 12.48 17.42 -0.17
C ALA A 33 11.91 16.81 1.13
N LEU A 34 10.71 17.20 1.51
CA LEU A 34 10.00 16.55 2.63
C LEU A 34 9.60 15.11 2.30
N TYR A 35 9.34 14.83 1.02
CA TYR A 35 9.04 13.49 0.51
C TYR A 35 9.82 13.19 -0.77
N GLY A 36 10.50 12.04 -0.81
CA GLY A 36 11.32 11.65 -1.96
C GLY A 36 12.44 12.64 -2.26
N SER A 37 13.49 12.63 -1.47
CA SER A 37 14.61 13.57 -1.60
C SER A 37 15.16 13.68 -3.00
N ASP A 38 15.25 12.57 -3.72
CA ASP A 38 15.71 12.54 -5.11
C ASP A 38 14.55 12.50 -6.09
N ILE A 39 13.66 11.54 -5.91
CA ILE A 39 12.56 11.28 -6.83
C ILE A 39 11.27 11.02 -6.07
N ALA A 40 10.13 11.47 -6.59
CA ALA A 40 8.82 11.20 -6.02
C ALA A 40 7.74 11.07 -7.09
N SER A 41 6.64 10.39 -6.75
CA SER A 41 5.48 10.26 -7.61
C SER A 41 4.16 10.18 -6.83
N TYR A 42 3.08 9.89 -7.53
CA TYR A 42 1.76 9.65 -6.94
C TYR A 42 1.65 8.27 -6.27
N PRO A 43 0.73 8.10 -5.30
CA PRO A 43 0.46 6.80 -4.71
C PRO A 43 -0.08 5.83 -5.75
N VAL A 44 0.44 4.61 -5.75
CA VAL A 44 0.06 3.59 -6.72
C VAL A 44 -0.42 2.29 -6.11
N ARG A 45 -0.11 2.02 -4.83
CA ARG A 45 -0.47 0.77 -4.17
C ARG A 45 -0.48 0.85 -2.65
N ILE A 46 -1.09 -0.17 -2.04
CA ILE A 46 -1.08 -0.40 -0.61
C ILE A 46 -0.26 -1.67 -0.35
N VAL A 47 0.64 -1.62 0.62
CA VAL A 47 1.52 -2.72 0.98
C VAL A 47 1.54 -2.92 2.51
N THR A 48 2.10 -4.03 2.97
CA THR A 48 2.47 -4.22 4.39
C THR A 48 3.98 -4.05 4.55
N ASN A 49 4.45 -3.88 5.78
CA ASN A 49 5.89 -3.83 6.06
C ASN A 49 6.63 -5.06 5.51
N ASN A 50 6.03 -6.24 5.62
CA ASN A 50 6.63 -7.49 5.15
C ASN A 50 6.71 -7.59 3.62
N SER A 51 5.90 -6.83 2.90
CA SER A 51 5.89 -6.82 1.43
C SER A 51 6.72 -5.69 0.80
N MET A 52 7.24 -4.75 1.61
CA MET A 52 8.06 -3.64 1.10
C MET A 52 9.39 -4.10 0.50
N ASP A 53 10.05 -5.08 1.13
CA ASP A 53 11.33 -5.59 0.67
C ASP A 53 11.22 -6.46 -0.58
N ASN A 54 10.02 -6.94 -0.87
CA ASN A 54 9.74 -7.73 -2.07
C ASN A 54 8.89 -6.93 -3.05
N TYR A 55 9.54 -6.16 -3.90
CA TYR A 55 8.91 -5.33 -4.94
C TYR A 55 7.91 -6.11 -5.84
N MET A 56 8.08 -7.43 -5.92
CA MET A 56 7.25 -8.34 -6.69
C MET A 56 6.20 -9.07 -5.84
N SER A 57 6.19 -8.89 -4.54
CA SER A 57 5.14 -9.47 -3.68
C SER A 57 3.82 -8.77 -3.94
N GLN A 58 2.91 -9.50 -4.53
CA GLN A 58 1.69 -8.95 -5.10
C GLN A 58 0.50 -8.99 -4.16
N ASN A 59 0.62 -9.72 -3.05
CA ASN A 59 -0.50 -9.96 -2.16
C ASN A 59 -0.12 -9.76 -0.70
N ILE A 60 -1.05 -9.20 0.03
CA ILE A 60 -1.02 -9.22 1.49
C ILE A 60 -1.64 -10.55 1.91
N GLU A 61 -0.91 -11.39 2.62
CA GLU A 61 -1.35 -12.73 2.97
C GLU A 61 -1.48 -12.89 4.49
N PHE A 62 -2.60 -13.47 4.91
CA PHE A 62 -2.89 -13.86 6.28
C PHE A 62 -3.23 -15.34 6.31
N ASP A 63 -2.36 -16.14 6.91
CA ASP A 63 -2.54 -17.58 7.03
C ASP A 63 -3.07 -17.99 8.40
N ASN A 64 -3.73 -19.17 8.42
CA ASN A 64 -4.20 -19.81 9.64
C ASN A 64 -5.15 -18.94 10.49
N VAL A 65 -5.98 -18.14 9.84
CA VAL A 65 -6.91 -17.21 10.49
C VAL A 65 -8.12 -17.96 11.03
N ALA A 66 -8.52 -17.70 12.26
CA ALA A 66 -9.78 -18.20 12.82
C ALA A 66 -10.94 -17.33 12.35
N SER A 67 -11.93 -17.95 11.72
CA SER A 67 -13.12 -17.24 11.25
C SER A 67 -13.89 -16.58 12.40
N GLY A 68 -14.14 -15.28 12.28
CA GLY A 68 -14.90 -14.49 13.26
C GLY A 68 -14.19 -14.23 14.58
N ILE A 69 -12.92 -14.59 14.70
CA ILE A 69 -12.08 -14.24 15.85
C ILE A 69 -11.22 -13.04 15.49
N ALA A 70 -11.03 -12.12 16.44
CA ALA A 70 -10.14 -10.99 16.25
C ALA A 70 -8.70 -11.47 15.94
N TYR A 71 -8.14 -10.94 14.86
CA TYR A 71 -6.74 -11.16 14.53
C TYR A 71 -5.87 -10.54 15.63
N SER A 72 -4.92 -11.30 16.14
CA SER A 72 -4.18 -10.94 17.36
C SER A 72 -3.10 -9.88 17.15
N GLU A 73 -2.72 -9.65 15.90
CA GLU A 73 -1.67 -8.70 15.55
C GLU A 73 -2.28 -7.43 14.94
N THR A 74 -1.63 -6.30 15.18
CA THR A 74 -1.93 -5.05 14.47
C THR A 74 -1.51 -5.18 13.02
N VAL A 75 -2.45 -4.97 12.11
CA VAL A 75 -2.18 -4.96 10.67
C VAL A 75 -1.81 -3.54 10.26
N LYS A 76 -0.58 -3.35 9.78
CA LYS A 76 -0.10 -2.07 9.25
C LYS A 76 -0.13 -2.07 7.74
N LEU A 77 -0.88 -1.14 7.17
CA LEU A 77 -0.97 -0.91 5.74
C LEU A 77 -0.32 0.43 5.40
N LEU A 78 0.55 0.40 4.40
CA LEU A 78 1.35 1.52 3.94
C LEU A 78 0.90 1.94 2.56
N LEU A 79 0.68 3.24 2.36
CA LEU A 79 0.47 3.82 1.05
C LEU A 79 1.82 4.17 0.43
N VAL A 80 2.13 3.61 -0.74
CA VAL A 80 3.43 3.82 -1.41
C VAL A 80 3.27 4.31 -2.83
N ASP A 81 4.31 5.00 -3.32
CA ASP A 81 4.45 5.42 -4.69
C ASP A 81 5.06 4.33 -5.60
N TYR A 82 5.32 4.68 -6.85
CA TYR A 82 5.94 3.78 -7.84
C TYR A 82 7.35 3.30 -7.43
N ASP A 83 8.11 4.15 -6.75
CA ASP A 83 9.46 3.85 -6.29
C ASP A 83 9.49 3.14 -4.92
N ASN A 84 8.31 2.68 -4.45
CA ASN A 84 8.12 1.97 -3.19
C ASN A 84 8.47 2.82 -1.95
N GLN A 85 8.30 4.11 -2.05
CA GLN A 85 8.48 5.04 -0.94
C GLN A 85 7.17 5.28 -0.22
N ILE A 86 7.20 5.27 1.12
CA ILE A 86 6.00 5.58 1.93
C ILE A 86 5.61 7.03 1.73
N MET A 87 4.34 7.28 1.45
CA MET A 87 3.76 8.61 1.24
C MET A 87 3.64 9.40 2.55
N ASN A 88 4.76 9.68 3.21
CA ASN A 88 4.84 10.24 4.56
C ASN A 88 4.18 11.64 4.74
N LEU A 89 3.84 12.33 3.67
CA LEU A 89 3.09 13.58 3.70
C LEU A 89 1.56 13.36 3.65
N VAL A 90 1.10 12.12 3.52
CA VAL A 90 -0.31 11.81 3.45
C VAL A 90 -0.87 11.57 4.85
N ASP A 91 -1.64 12.54 5.31
CA ASP A 91 -2.43 12.50 6.52
C ASP A 91 -3.92 12.69 6.17
N SER A 92 -4.83 12.23 7.02
CA SER A 92 -6.29 12.43 6.90
C SER A 92 -7.06 11.58 5.86
N ASN A 93 -6.42 11.03 4.83
CA ASN A 93 -7.07 10.07 3.95
C ASN A 93 -7.23 8.71 4.64
N LYS A 94 -8.08 7.85 4.10
CA LYS A 94 -8.37 6.55 4.72
C LYS A 94 -8.02 5.39 3.82
N ILE A 95 -7.51 4.33 4.43
CA ILE A 95 -7.54 2.99 3.86
C ILE A 95 -8.81 2.30 4.36
N LYS A 96 -9.54 1.68 3.44
CA LYS A 96 -10.74 0.89 3.72
C LYS A 96 -10.54 -0.54 3.27
N LEU A 97 -10.97 -1.48 4.10
CA LEU A 97 -10.95 -2.91 3.83
C LEU A 97 -12.36 -3.39 3.47
N LEU A 98 -12.47 -4.21 2.42
CA LEU A 98 -13.75 -4.68 1.90
C LEU A 98 -13.67 -6.17 1.53
N PRO A 99 -14.70 -6.98 1.81
CA PRO A 99 -14.78 -8.34 1.27
C PRO A 99 -14.88 -8.30 -0.27
N ARG A 100 -14.09 -9.16 -0.95
CA ARG A 100 -14.13 -9.35 -2.41
C ARG A 100 -14.73 -10.70 -2.79
N THR A 101 -14.39 -11.75 -2.06
CA THR A 101 -15.00 -13.07 -2.26
C THR A 101 -16.47 -13.05 -1.84
N ALA A 102 -17.35 -13.57 -2.69
CA ALA A 102 -18.78 -13.66 -2.39
C ALA A 102 -19.03 -14.47 -1.11
N GLY A 103 -19.82 -13.94 -0.19
CA GLY A 103 -20.09 -14.54 1.12
C GLY A 103 -19.04 -14.24 2.20
N ALA A 104 -17.88 -13.71 1.85
CA ALA A 104 -16.93 -13.23 2.83
C ALA A 104 -17.49 -12.00 3.55
N ARG A 105 -17.14 -11.87 4.82
CA ARG A 105 -17.55 -10.75 5.68
C ARG A 105 -16.36 -10.28 6.49
N MET A 106 -16.50 -9.10 7.04
CA MET A 106 -15.53 -8.48 7.90
C MET A 106 -16.22 -7.82 9.08
N SER A 107 -15.59 -7.80 10.24
CA SER A 107 -16.03 -7.09 11.43
C SER A 107 -14.83 -6.43 12.12
N GLY A 108 -15.08 -5.54 13.05
CA GLY A 108 -14.04 -4.71 13.67
C GLY A 108 -13.87 -3.39 12.93
N ILE A 109 -12.67 -2.81 13.01
CA ILE A 109 -12.34 -1.54 12.36
C ILE A 109 -11.94 -1.84 10.90
N ASP A 110 -12.86 -1.66 9.97
CA ASP A 110 -12.64 -1.90 8.54
C ASP A 110 -12.11 -0.67 7.77
N SER A 111 -11.95 0.46 8.44
CA SER A 111 -11.45 1.70 7.83
C SER A 111 -10.66 2.51 8.84
N ASN A 112 -9.44 2.89 8.49
CA ASN A 112 -8.62 3.75 9.35
C ASN A 112 -7.92 4.86 8.57
N THR A 113 -7.63 5.95 9.29
CA THR A 113 -7.03 7.16 8.73
C THR A 113 -5.52 6.98 8.61
N LEU A 114 -4.98 7.39 7.48
CA LEU A 114 -3.54 7.46 7.25
C LEU A 114 -2.92 8.54 8.16
N LYS A 115 -1.78 8.20 8.74
CA LYS A 115 -0.87 9.11 9.43
C LYS A 115 0.53 8.86 8.87
N SER A 116 1.11 9.88 8.28
CA SER A 116 2.40 9.76 7.59
C SER A 116 2.46 8.57 6.62
N GLY A 117 1.37 8.35 5.87
CA GLY A 117 1.27 7.27 4.89
C GLY A 117 0.98 5.89 5.46
N GLU A 118 0.79 5.74 6.77
CA GLU A 118 0.47 4.48 7.45
C GLU A 118 -0.95 4.46 8.00
N ALA A 119 -1.61 3.29 7.93
CA ALA A 119 -2.86 3.01 8.63
C ALA A 119 -2.75 1.70 9.42
N GLU A 120 -3.09 1.73 10.70
CA GLU A 120 -3.05 0.59 11.60
C GLU A 120 -4.45 0.04 11.85
N PHE A 121 -4.60 -1.27 11.81
CA PHE A 121 -5.87 -1.95 12.03
C PHE A 121 -5.72 -2.97 13.15
N ASP A 122 -6.39 -2.68 14.25
CA ASP A 122 -6.47 -3.58 15.40
C ASP A 122 -7.82 -4.31 15.40
N ASN A 123 -7.82 -5.52 15.97
CA ASN A 123 -9.02 -6.32 16.16
C ASN A 123 -9.81 -6.62 14.87
N LEU A 124 -9.14 -6.73 13.74
CA LEU A 124 -9.77 -7.19 12.50
C LEU A 124 -10.33 -8.60 12.67
N GLN A 125 -11.55 -8.80 12.19
CA GLN A 125 -12.18 -10.11 12.15
C GLN A 125 -12.53 -10.44 10.71
N PHE A 126 -11.85 -11.42 10.16
CA PHE A 126 -12.18 -12.00 8.87
C PHE A 126 -13.18 -13.14 9.06
N ILE A 127 -14.25 -13.18 8.28
CA ILE A 127 -15.34 -14.13 8.46
C ILE A 127 -15.61 -14.85 7.14
N TYR A 128 -15.40 -16.16 7.15
CA TYR A 128 -15.74 -17.05 6.05
C TYR A 128 -15.85 -18.52 6.54
N THR A 129 -16.13 -19.44 5.65
CA THR A 129 -16.18 -20.87 5.99
C THR A 129 -14.78 -21.35 6.43
N PRO A 130 -14.65 -21.99 7.61
CA PRO A 130 -13.38 -22.56 8.06
C PRO A 130 -12.76 -23.53 7.05
N GLY A 131 -11.42 -23.61 7.03
CA GLY A 131 -10.69 -24.50 6.15
C GLY A 131 -10.57 -24.03 4.69
N GLN A 132 -11.06 -22.85 4.34
CA GLN A 132 -10.98 -22.33 2.98
C GLN A 132 -9.72 -21.47 2.81
N PRO A 133 -8.89 -21.75 1.79
CA PRO A 133 -7.72 -20.93 1.45
C PRO A 133 -8.08 -19.78 0.50
N ASN A 134 -7.22 -18.78 0.45
CA ASN A 134 -7.23 -17.71 -0.55
C ASN A 134 -8.54 -16.91 -0.67
N ILE A 135 -9.19 -16.65 0.45
CA ILE A 135 -10.37 -15.78 0.47
C ILE A 135 -9.93 -14.34 0.34
N GLN A 136 -10.49 -13.64 -0.64
CA GLN A 136 -10.02 -12.32 -1.02
C GLN A 136 -10.78 -11.20 -0.33
N TYR A 137 -10.02 -10.25 0.18
CA TYR A 137 -10.45 -8.94 0.61
C TYR A 137 -9.68 -7.88 -0.19
N LEU A 138 -10.18 -6.66 -0.20
CA LEU A 138 -9.62 -5.54 -0.93
C LEU A 138 -9.22 -4.45 0.06
N ALA A 139 -8.00 -3.94 -0.05
CA ALA A 139 -7.62 -2.68 0.58
C ALA A 139 -7.75 -1.55 -0.45
N SER A 140 -8.44 -0.48 -0.12
CA SER A 140 -8.66 0.64 -1.03
C SER A 140 -8.34 1.98 -0.37
N CYS A 141 -7.77 2.89 -1.15
CA CYS A 141 -7.54 4.28 -0.77
C CYS A 141 -7.97 5.18 -1.94
N ASN A 142 -8.72 6.24 -1.65
CA ASN A 142 -9.22 7.17 -2.66
C ASN A 142 -8.12 8.01 -3.34
N LEU A 143 -6.90 7.98 -2.83
CA LEU A 143 -5.74 8.63 -3.44
C LEU A 143 -5.15 7.81 -4.60
N ILE A 144 -5.44 6.51 -4.67
CA ILE A 144 -4.99 5.67 -5.77
C ILE A 144 -5.98 5.81 -6.93
N ASP A 145 -5.50 6.37 -8.03
CA ASP A 145 -6.25 6.45 -9.28
C ASP A 145 -6.09 5.11 -10.05
N ASN A 146 -7.03 4.19 -9.81
CA ASN A 146 -6.98 2.86 -10.39
C ASN A 146 -6.99 2.85 -11.93
N ASP A 147 -7.64 3.82 -12.55
CA ASP A 147 -7.66 3.93 -14.02
C ASP A 147 -6.25 4.22 -14.54
N LYS A 148 -5.52 5.11 -13.88
CA LYS A 148 -4.14 5.44 -14.25
C LYS A 148 -3.16 4.36 -13.86
N VAL A 149 -3.32 3.74 -12.68
CA VAL A 149 -2.45 2.65 -12.21
C VAL A 149 -2.56 1.42 -13.12
N SER A 150 -3.72 1.16 -13.73
CA SER A 150 -3.90 0.03 -14.65
C SER A 150 -3.01 0.08 -15.91
N TYR A 151 -2.50 1.25 -16.27
CA TYR A 151 -1.54 1.41 -17.37
C TYR A 151 -0.07 1.24 -16.96
N LEU A 152 0.17 1.09 -15.66
CA LEU A 152 1.48 0.75 -15.13
C LEU A 152 1.57 -0.77 -15.09
N ASP A 153 2.65 -1.36 -15.62
CA ASP A 153 2.94 -2.80 -15.47
C ASP A 153 3.30 -3.12 -14.00
N LEU A 154 2.51 -2.61 -13.07
CA LEU A 154 2.66 -2.87 -11.65
C LEU A 154 1.62 -3.88 -11.21
N PRO A 155 2.00 -4.82 -10.35
CA PRO A 155 1.01 -5.61 -9.63
C PRO A 155 0.14 -4.67 -8.80
N THR A 156 -1.16 -4.75 -8.98
CA THR A 156 -2.13 -4.06 -8.12
C THR A 156 -2.17 -4.75 -6.76
N ASN A 157 -1.37 -4.23 -5.82
CA ASN A 157 -1.26 -4.78 -4.46
C ASN A 157 -2.36 -4.22 -3.55
N ASP A 158 -3.58 -4.38 -3.97
CA ASP A 158 -4.76 -4.02 -3.21
C ASP A 158 -5.51 -5.26 -2.68
N THR A 159 -5.07 -6.45 -3.07
CA THR A 159 -5.71 -7.71 -2.70
C THR A 159 -5.07 -8.31 -1.45
N ILE A 160 -5.91 -8.60 -0.48
CA ILE A 160 -5.59 -9.33 0.74
C ILE A 160 -6.11 -10.75 0.60
N ASN A 161 -5.25 -11.74 0.69
CA ASN A 161 -5.61 -13.16 0.71
C ASN A 161 -5.63 -13.66 2.15
N VAL A 162 -6.71 -14.31 2.54
CA VAL A 162 -6.88 -14.89 3.87
C VAL A 162 -7.14 -16.38 3.76
N SER A 163 -6.32 -17.18 4.43
CA SER A 163 -6.48 -18.63 4.54
C SER A 163 -7.02 -18.99 5.92
N PHE A 164 -8.19 -19.58 5.97
CA PHE A 164 -8.88 -19.92 7.21
C PHE A 164 -8.47 -21.30 7.70
N ARG A 165 -8.17 -21.42 9.00
CA ARG A 165 -7.96 -22.71 9.68
C ARG A 165 -9.31 -23.43 9.90
N TYR A 166 -9.23 -24.75 10.09
CA TYR A 166 -10.35 -25.59 10.49
C TYR A 166 -10.81 -25.30 11.91
#